data_7aac083bd67e111d57b73912ccd42479
#
_entry.id   7aac083bd67e111d57b73912ccd42479
#
_cell.length_a   1.000
_cell.length_b   1.000
_cell.length_c   1.000
_cell.angle_alpha   90.00
_cell.angle_beta   90.00
_cell.angle_gamma   90.00
#
_symmetry.space_group_name_H-M   'P 1'
#
loop_
_entity.id
_entity.type
_entity.pdbx_description
1 polymer ?
#
loop_
_entity_poly.entity_id
_entity_poly.type
_entity_poly.pdbx_seq_one_letter_code
_entity_poly.pdbx_strand_id
1 'polypeptide(L)'
;LCEYSGWYSVSDEEFFTESQLAEVYRDEQGNVIGGVAPSGHEVELVSEESYFFKLSNYADRLTAFFKEHPEFIQPDGRMNEMLKNFIEPGLEDLAVSRTTFTWGVKVPSDPKHVVYVWIDALINYITALGYGQDEHGNFDLFWQNDENHEIIHMIGKDILRFHSIYWPIILMALDLPLPTRLVAHGWFVMKDGKMSKSKGNVIYPEMLVERFGLDPLRYYLMRSLPVGSDGTFTPEDYVARINYELANDLGNLLNRTVAMINKYFGGQVPAYVENVTDFDADLAKVVTENIEEFHKQMNAVDFPRALDAVWNIISRTNKYIDETAPWVLAKEDGDKEQLAAVMAHLAASLRVVAHLIQPFMMTTSNAIMEQLGLPVVFD
;
A
#
# COMPACT_ATOMS: atom_id res chain seq x y z
N LEU A 1 25.06 11.19 26.89
CA LEU A 1 24.07 11.13 27.94
C LEU A 1 23.71 12.57 28.33
N CYS A 2 22.43 12.91 28.28
CA CYS A 2 21.90 14.23 28.62
C CYS A 2 20.56 14.09 29.32
N GLU A 3 20.17 15.11 30.06
CA GLU A 3 18.83 15.22 30.61
C GLU A 3 17.86 15.63 29.52
N TYR A 4 16.79 14.87 29.34
CA TYR A 4 15.70 15.16 28.41
C TYR A 4 14.44 15.51 29.18
N SER A 5 13.89 16.67 28.88
CA SER A 5 12.61 17.12 29.48
C SER A 5 11.59 17.35 28.40
N GLY A 6 10.39 16.84 28.60
CA GLY A 6 9.30 17.00 27.64
C GLY A 6 7.94 16.76 28.28
N TRP A 7 6.88 17.11 27.57
CA TRP A 7 5.51 16.87 27.98
C TRP A 7 5.13 15.43 27.64
N TYR A 8 4.99 14.59 28.66
CA TYR A 8 4.75 13.16 28.51
C TYR A 8 3.29 12.81 28.76
N SER A 9 2.67 12.11 27.80
CA SER A 9 1.37 11.47 28.01
C SER A 9 1.57 10.02 28.43
N VAL A 10 1.15 9.68 29.64
CA VAL A 10 1.24 8.31 30.16
C VAL A 10 0.34 7.35 29.36
N SER A 11 -0.81 7.85 28.89
CA SER A 11 -1.78 7.03 28.13
C SER A 11 -1.35 6.77 26.69
N ASP A 12 -0.58 7.68 26.10
CA ASP A 12 -0.06 7.55 24.72
C ASP A 12 1.35 6.99 24.71
N GLU A 13 2.02 6.93 25.88
CA GLU A 13 3.43 6.55 26.03
C GLU A 13 4.38 7.37 25.13
N GLU A 14 4.05 8.66 24.95
CA GLU A 14 4.74 9.56 24.00
C GLU A 14 5.09 10.91 24.65
N PHE A 15 6.24 11.44 24.23
CA PHE A 15 6.66 12.80 24.53
C PHE A 15 6.21 13.79 23.46
N PHE A 16 5.76 14.95 23.89
CA PHE A 16 5.33 16.05 23.05
C PHE A 16 6.16 17.30 23.35
N THR A 17 6.45 18.06 22.31
CA THR A 17 6.91 19.45 22.47
C THR A 17 5.69 20.33 22.74
N GLU A 18 5.91 21.53 23.31
CA GLU A 18 4.81 22.49 23.54
C GLU A 18 3.99 22.76 22.27
N SER A 19 4.66 22.87 21.12
CA SER A 19 4.00 23.13 19.82
C SER A 19 3.17 21.95 19.27
N GLN A 20 3.34 20.76 19.82
CA GLN A 20 2.61 19.57 19.43
C GLN A 20 1.35 19.34 20.29
N LEU A 21 1.20 20.06 21.41
CA LEU A 21 0.04 19.92 22.27
C LEU A 21 -1.21 20.51 21.60
N ALA A 22 -2.33 19.83 21.74
CA ALA A 22 -3.63 20.33 21.28
C ALA A 22 -4.12 21.51 22.13
N GLU A 23 -3.84 21.47 23.44
CA GLU A 23 -4.09 22.55 24.40
C GLU A 23 -2.87 22.73 25.30
N VAL A 24 -2.55 23.99 25.64
CA VAL A 24 -1.41 24.34 26.50
C VAL A 24 -1.93 25.09 27.73
N TYR A 25 -1.64 24.59 28.93
CA TYR A 25 -1.99 25.23 30.18
C TYR A 25 -0.83 26.11 30.63
N ARG A 26 -1.13 27.37 30.97
CA ARG A 26 -0.12 28.34 31.42
C ARG A 26 -0.47 28.90 32.80
N ASP A 27 0.56 29.19 33.58
CA ASP A 27 0.41 29.92 34.84
C ASP A 27 0.18 31.43 34.62
N GLU A 28 -0.01 32.18 35.70
CA GLU A 28 -0.20 33.64 35.67
C GLU A 28 1.02 34.41 35.11
N GLN A 29 2.18 33.75 35.02
CA GLN A 29 3.45 34.30 34.49
C GLN A 29 3.68 33.91 33.02
N GLY A 30 2.78 33.08 32.43
CA GLY A 30 2.85 32.64 31.09
C GLY A 30 3.70 31.36 30.87
N ASN A 31 4.23 30.74 31.92
CA ASN A 31 4.96 29.47 31.80
C ASN A 31 3.99 28.32 31.56
N VAL A 32 4.42 27.35 30.73
CA VAL A 32 3.63 26.15 30.52
C VAL A 32 3.70 25.25 31.74
N ILE A 33 2.54 24.86 32.24
CA ILE A 33 2.38 24.01 33.44
C ILE A 33 1.72 22.65 33.14
N GLY A 34 1.29 22.44 31.90
CA GLY A 34 0.63 21.23 31.44
C GLY A 34 -0.04 21.42 30.08
N GLY A 35 -0.82 20.46 29.67
CA GLY A 35 -1.58 20.54 28.42
C GLY A 35 -2.27 19.24 28.08
N VAL A 36 -2.82 19.19 26.86
CA VAL A 36 -3.50 18.03 26.31
C VAL A 36 -2.82 17.60 25.03
N ALA A 37 -2.48 16.32 24.92
CA ALA A 37 -1.95 15.72 23.71
C ALA A 37 -2.99 15.73 22.58
N PRO A 38 -2.60 15.56 21.31
CA PRO A 38 -3.54 15.45 20.18
C PRO A 38 -4.55 14.30 20.30
N SER A 39 -4.22 13.29 21.10
CA SER A 39 -5.10 12.18 21.47
C SER A 39 -6.23 12.54 22.44
N GLY A 40 -6.14 13.69 23.10
CA GLY A 40 -7.07 14.15 24.13
C GLY A 40 -6.67 13.77 25.56
N HIS A 41 -5.49 13.16 25.77
CA HIS A 41 -4.98 12.83 27.09
C HIS A 41 -4.15 13.98 27.69
N GLU A 42 -4.20 14.13 29.01
CA GLU A 42 -3.37 15.09 29.72
C GLU A 42 -1.89 14.68 29.66
N VAL A 43 -1.01 15.69 29.68
CA VAL A 43 0.43 15.53 29.71
C VAL A 43 1.03 16.12 30.97
N GLU A 44 2.12 15.52 31.44
CA GLU A 44 2.92 16.00 32.56
C GLU A 44 4.36 16.27 32.14
N LEU A 45 5.04 17.21 32.82
CA LEU A 45 6.45 17.47 32.54
C LEU A 45 7.29 16.36 33.17
N VAL A 46 7.94 15.58 32.32
CA VAL A 46 8.86 14.52 32.74
C VAL A 46 10.26 14.90 32.34
N SER A 47 11.23 14.75 33.25
CA SER A 47 12.65 14.88 32.97
C SER A 47 13.34 13.56 33.27
N GLU A 48 14.03 13.02 32.28
CA GLU A 48 14.80 11.78 32.44
C GLU A 48 16.17 11.87 31.78
N GLU A 49 17.13 11.10 32.30
CA GLU A 49 18.42 10.93 31.68
C GLU A 49 18.29 10.01 30.45
N SER A 50 18.80 10.43 29.30
CA SER A 50 18.71 9.68 28.06
C SER A 50 20.02 9.70 27.28
N TYR A 51 20.28 8.63 26.54
CA TYR A 51 21.28 8.64 25.47
C TYR A 51 20.71 9.35 24.26
N PHE A 52 21.54 10.22 23.63
CA PHE A 52 21.16 10.92 22.41
C PHE A 52 21.96 10.42 21.22
N PHE A 53 21.26 10.11 20.16
CA PHE A 53 21.87 9.87 18.85
C PHE A 53 21.97 11.21 18.11
N LYS A 54 23.19 11.57 17.68
CA LYS A 54 23.46 12.84 17.03
C LYS A 54 23.00 12.83 15.58
N LEU A 55 21.70 12.96 15.36
CA LEU A 55 21.10 13.09 14.03
C LEU A 55 21.64 14.30 13.28
N SER A 56 21.93 15.38 14.01
CA SER A 56 22.49 16.62 13.46
C SER A 56 23.77 16.41 12.66
N ASN A 57 24.61 15.42 13.02
CA ASN A 57 25.82 15.09 12.27
C ASN A 57 25.57 14.52 10.87
N TYR A 58 24.35 14.06 10.59
CA TYR A 58 23.96 13.45 9.32
C TYR A 58 23.07 14.36 8.46
N ALA A 59 22.75 15.57 8.93
CA ALA A 59 21.83 16.48 8.25
C ALA A 59 22.27 16.79 6.80
N ASP A 60 23.54 17.10 6.59
CA ASP A 60 24.08 17.41 5.27
C ASP A 60 24.03 16.18 4.34
N ARG A 61 24.37 15.00 4.87
CA ARG A 61 24.34 13.73 4.11
C ARG A 61 22.93 13.36 3.71
N LEU A 62 21.95 13.51 4.61
CA LEU A 62 20.54 13.26 4.32
C LEU A 62 20.00 14.27 3.31
N THR A 63 20.35 15.54 3.44
CA THR A 63 19.96 16.59 2.50
C THR A 63 20.52 16.34 1.10
N ALA A 64 21.76 15.89 0.99
CA ALA A 64 22.38 15.51 -0.28
C ALA A 64 21.61 14.31 -0.90
N PHE A 65 21.32 13.29 -0.10
CA PHE A 65 20.56 12.13 -0.55
C PHE A 65 19.18 12.51 -1.10
N PHE A 66 18.43 13.39 -0.43
CA PHE A 66 17.11 13.84 -0.92
C PHE A 66 17.20 14.65 -2.22
N LYS A 67 18.30 15.39 -2.43
CA LYS A 67 18.52 16.15 -3.68
C LYS A 67 18.91 15.23 -4.84
N GLU A 68 19.66 14.19 -4.57
CA GLU A 68 20.10 13.20 -5.55
C GLU A 68 18.97 12.23 -5.91
N HIS A 69 18.03 12.00 -4.97
CA HIS A 69 16.90 11.06 -5.09
C HIS A 69 15.55 11.74 -4.82
N PRO A 70 15.11 12.67 -5.69
CA PRO A 70 13.83 13.36 -5.51
C PRO A 70 12.63 12.42 -5.53
N GLU A 71 12.78 11.23 -6.14
CA GLU A 71 11.77 10.17 -6.20
C GLU A 71 11.67 9.32 -4.92
N PHE A 72 12.58 9.49 -3.96
CA PHE A 72 12.68 8.64 -2.77
C PHE A 72 11.40 8.63 -1.94
N ILE A 73 10.77 9.78 -1.70
CA ILE A 73 9.53 9.88 -0.94
C ILE A 73 8.35 10.12 -1.89
N GLN A 74 7.39 9.22 -1.86
CA GLN A 74 6.18 9.31 -2.67
C GLN A 74 4.93 9.44 -1.78
N PRO A 75 4.00 10.37 -2.12
CA PRO A 75 4.06 11.34 -3.22
C PRO A 75 4.98 12.53 -2.92
N ASP A 76 5.37 13.27 -3.96
CA ASP A 76 6.36 14.37 -3.89
C ASP A 76 6.05 15.44 -2.82
N GLY A 77 4.77 15.71 -2.57
CA GLY A 77 4.35 16.64 -1.53
C GLY A 77 4.86 16.27 -0.13
N ARG A 78 5.11 15.00 0.13
CA ARG A 78 5.63 14.49 1.41
C ARG A 78 7.13 14.74 1.57
N MET A 79 7.88 14.72 0.47
CA MET A 79 9.29 15.13 0.49
C MET A 79 9.41 16.58 0.93
N ASN A 80 8.61 17.48 0.34
CA ASN A 80 8.61 18.89 0.70
C ASN A 80 8.20 19.14 2.16
N GLU A 81 7.26 18.36 2.70
CA GLU A 81 6.87 18.41 4.10
C GLU A 81 8.05 18.08 5.02
N MET A 82 8.79 17.01 4.72
CA MET A 82 9.96 16.61 5.51
C MET A 82 11.08 17.64 5.45
N LEU A 83 11.37 18.15 4.26
CA LEU A 83 12.40 19.19 4.08
C LEU A 83 12.09 20.45 4.89
N LYS A 84 10.90 21.01 4.71
CA LYS A 84 10.50 22.30 5.34
C LYS A 84 10.31 22.21 6.85
N ASN A 85 9.73 21.11 7.33
CA ASN A 85 9.35 21.02 8.74
C ASN A 85 10.46 20.49 9.64
N PHE A 86 11.39 19.70 9.10
CA PHE A 86 12.37 19.00 9.93
C PHE A 86 13.83 19.24 9.53
N ILE A 87 14.15 19.41 8.25
CA ILE A 87 15.53 19.53 7.78
C ILE A 87 15.98 20.98 7.69
N GLU A 88 15.21 21.87 7.07
CA GLU A 88 15.53 23.28 6.93
C GLU A 88 15.65 24.03 8.27
N PRO A 89 14.82 23.73 9.30
CA PRO A 89 14.99 24.35 10.63
C PRO A 89 16.22 23.82 11.38
N GLY A 90 16.83 22.73 10.93
CA GLY A 90 17.89 21.98 11.58
C GLY A 90 17.40 20.72 12.27
N LEU A 91 18.13 19.62 12.06
CA LEU A 91 17.80 18.35 12.73
C LEU A 91 18.20 18.40 14.19
N GLU A 92 17.25 18.10 15.06
CA GLU A 92 17.52 17.90 16.49
C GLU A 92 18.03 16.49 16.77
N ASP A 93 18.89 16.35 17.77
CA ASP A 93 19.39 15.05 18.20
C ASP A 93 18.27 14.23 18.86
N LEU A 94 18.25 12.93 18.61
CA LEU A 94 17.19 12.03 19.05
C LEU A 94 17.52 11.35 20.36
N ALA A 95 16.66 11.49 21.39
CA ALA A 95 16.72 10.69 22.58
C ALA A 95 16.36 9.22 22.26
N VAL A 96 17.31 8.29 22.47
CA VAL A 96 17.21 6.89 22.03
C VAL A 96 17.11 5.90 23.17
N SER A 97 16.98 6.37 24.40
CA SER A 97 16.75 5.51 25.56
C SER A 97 15.81 6.15 26.58
N ARG A 98 15.24 5.32 27.45
CA ARG A 98 14.31 5.70 28.52
C ARG A 98 14.74 5.05 29.83
N THR A 99 14.43 5.71 30.95
CA THR A 99 14.65 5.19 32.30
C THR A 99 13.36 5.11 33.12
N THR A 100 12.28 5.67 32.63
CA THR A 100 10.98 5.74 33.34
C THR A 100 10.25 4.41 33.43
N PHE A 101 10.63 3.43 32.62
CA PHE A 101 10.09 2.05 32.65
C PHE A 101 11.21 1.02 32.43
N THR A 102 10.94 -0.23 32.78
CA THR A 102 11.93 -1.31 32.79
C THR A 102 11.70 -2.39 31.73
N TRP A 103 10.53 -2.37 31.06
CA TRP A 103 10.20 -3.30 30.01
C TRP A 103 10.77 -2.84 28.66
N GLY A 104 11.38 -3.76 27.94
CA GLY A 104 11.96 -3.51 26.60
C GLY A 104 13.42 -3.98 26.49
N VAL A 105 14.05 -3.65 25.36
CA VAL A 105 15.45 -3.97 25.08
C VAL A 105 16.36 -3.07 25.91
N LYS A 106 17.15 -3.69 26.78
CA LYS A 106 18.08 -2.92 27.64
C LYS A 106 19.34 -2.52 26.88
N VAL A 107 19.86 -1.32 27.18
CA VAL A 107 21.15 -0.89 26.66
C VAL A 107 22.25 -1.75 27.30
N PRO A 108 23.06 -2.52 26.53
CA PRO A 108 24.01 -3.47 27.08
C PRO A 108 25.07 -2.84 28.01
N SER A 109 25.50 -1.62 27.70
CA SER A 109 26.50 -0.87 28.49
C SER A 109 25.91 -0.17 29.70
N ASP A 110 24.60 -0.02 29.78
CA ASP A 110 23.89 0.65 30.88
C ASP A 110 22.47 0.10 31.04
N PRO A 111 22.30 -1.04 31.73
CA PRO A 111 21.02 -1.77 31.80
C PRO A 111 19.88 -1.05 32.54
N LYS A 112 20.13 0.12 33.16
CA LYS A 112 19.08 0.99 33.69
C LYS A 112 18.27 1.67 32.58
N HIS A 113 18.85 1.80 31.38
CA HIS A 113 18.22 2.35 30.20
C HIS A 113 17.58 1.24 29.34
N VAL A 114 16.39 1.55 28.81
CA VAL A 114 15.68 0.77 27.81
C VAL A 114 15.74 1.50 26.48
N VAL A 115 16.01 0.78 25.41
CA VAL A 115 16.06 1.36 24.06
C VAL A 115 14.72 1.94 23.67
N TYR A 116 14.71 3.12 23.07
CA TYR A 116 13.51 3.78 22.56
C TYR A 116 12.84 2.94 21.48
N VAL A 117 11.52 2.77 21.60
CA VAL A 117 10.72 1.88 20.75
C VAL A 117 10.95 2.05 19.25
N TRP A 118 11.15 3.27 18.76
CA TRP A 118 11.37 3.50 17.34
C TRP A 118 12.72 3.02 16.82
N ILE A 119 13.75 2.96 17.68
CA ILE A 119 15.02 2.32 17.29
C ILE A 119 14.83 0.82 17.10
N ASP A 120 14.16 0.16 18.05
CA ASP A 120 13.81 -1.25 17.98
C ASP A 120 12.94 -1.54 16.74
N ALA A 121 11.86 -0.77 16.56
CA ALA A 121 10.93 -0.94 15.46
C ALA A 121 11.57 -0.77 14.07
N LEU A 122 12.46 0.21 13.89
CA LEU A 122 13.12 0.46 12.59
C LEU A 122 14.17 -0.60 12.27
N ILE A 123 14.98 -1.01 13.26
CA ILE A 123 15.99 -2.05 13.06
C ILE A 123 15.36 -3.41 12.71
N ASN A 124 14.11 -3.64 13.07
CA ASN A 124 13.38 -4.87 12.73
C ASN A 124 13.42 -5.21 11.23
N TYR A 125 13.43 -4.22 10.34
CA TYR A 125 13.51 -4.45 8.88
C TYR A 125 14.74 -5.27 8.47
N ILE A 126 15.88 -5.00 9.09
CA ILE A 126 17.14 -5.71 8.77
C ILE A 126 17.35 -6.94 9.67
N THR A 127 16.94 -6.89 10.93
CA THR A 127 17.10 -8.06 11.84
C THR A 127 16.19 -9.22 11.45
N ALA A 128 15.00 -8.95 10.91
CA ALA A 128 14.13 -9.98 10.35
C ALA A 128 14.74 -10.72 9.15
N LEU A 129 15.67 -10.07 8.45
CA LEU A 129 16.44 -10.67 7.37
C LEU A 129 17.71 -11.38 7.84
N GLY A 130 18.05 -11.31 9.12
CA GLY A 130 19.23 -11.96 9.71
C GLY A 130 20.44 -11.06 9.91
N TYR A 131 20.32 -9.73 9.75
CA TYR A 131 21.43 -8.82 10.02
C TYR A 131 21.94 -8.95 11.47
N GLY A 132 23.27 -9.06 11.63
CA GLY A 132 23.90 -9.21 12.94
C GLY A 132 23.87 -10.63 13.52
N GLN A 133 23.41 -11.63 12.77
CA GLN A 133 23.49 -13.04 13.12
C GLN A 133 24.69 -13.71 12.45
N ASP A 134 25.15 -14.84 13.02
CA ASP A 134 26.32 -15.57 12.48
C ASP A 134 26.08 -16.07 11.03
N GLU A 135 24.83 -16.46 10.74
CA GLU A 135 24.37 -16.71 9.38
C GLU A 135 23.49 -15.54 8.98
N HIS A 136 23.94 -14.74 8.01
CA HIS A 136 23.26 -13.50 7.57
C HIS A 136 21.85 -13.73 6.98
N GLY A 137 21.40 -14.99 6.92
CA GLY A 137 20.09 -15.36 6.45
C GLY A 137 19.77 -14.80 5.05
N ASN A 138 18.69 -14.05 4.96
CA ASN A 138 18.26 -13.42 3.72
C ASN A 138 18.74 -11.96 3.57
N PHE A 139 19.54 -11.45 4.55
CA PHE A 139 19.96 -10.04 4.54
C PHE A 139 20.78 -9.71 3.29
N ASP A 140 21.81 -10.49 2.98
CA ASP A 140 22.67 -10.26 1.82
C ASP A 140 21.94 -10.46 0.47
N LEU A 141 20.81 -11.19 0.49
CA LEU A 141 19.99 -11.40 -0.70
C LEU A 141 18.99 -10.28 -0.94
N PHE A 142 18.33 -9.78 0.10
CA PHE A 142 17.19 -8.87 -0.05
C PHE A 142 17.50 -7.42 0.33
N TRP A 143 18.52 -7.16 1.16
CA TRP A 143 18.87 -5.80 1.55
C TRP A 143 19.95 -5.22 0.65
N GLN A 144 19.62 -5.06 -0.63
CA GLN A 144 20.50 -4.49 -1.65
C GLN A 144 19.77 -3.37 -2.38
N ASN A 145 20.53 -2.34 -2.76
CA ASN A 145 20.03 -1.23 -3.57
C ASN A 145 20.98 -1.06 -4.74
N ASP A 146 20.68 -1.73 -5.84
CA ASP A 146 21.44 -1.71 -7.09
C ASP A 146 20.47 -1.72 -8.29
N GLU A 147 21.00 -1.84 -9.51
CA GLU A 147 20.19 -1.84 -10.74
C GLU A 147 19.19 -3.02 -10.86
N ASN A 148 19.33 -4.06 -10.07
CA ASN A 148 18.48 -5.25 -10.09
C ASN A 148 17.58 -5.39 -8.86
N HIS A 149 17.81 -4.58 -7.81
CA HIS A 149 17.13 -4.69 -6.52
C HIS A 149 16.60 -3.34 -6.07
N GLU A 150 15.38 -3.34 -5.61
CA GLU A 150 14.74 -2.20 -4.96
C GLU A 150 14.32 -2.55 -3.53
N ILE A 151 14.58 -1.64 -2.60
CA ILE A 151 14.04 -1.70 -1.24
C ILE A 151 12.92 -0.67 -1.14
N ILE A 152 11.69 -1.15 -1.06
CA ILE A 152 10.50 -0.30 -1.01
C ILE A 152 9.85 -0.42 0.36
N HIS A 153 9.71 0.70 1.08
CA HIS A 153 8.90 0.79 2.29
C HIS A 153 7.53 1.36 1.96
N MET A 154 6.47 0.59 2.28
CA MET A 154 5.10 1.07 2.21
C MET A 154 4.59 1.32 3.62
N ILE A 155 4.27 2.57 3.93
CA ILE A 155 3.94 3.00 5.28
C ILE A 155 2.74 3.95 5.33
N GLY A 156 2.10 4.06 6.48
CA GLY A 156 1.15 5.14 6.75
C GLY A 156 1.85 6.49 6.87
N LYS A 157 1.19 7.54 6.43
CA LYS A 157 1.74 8.92 6.48
C LYS A 157 2.11 9.39 7.90
N ASP A 158 1.51 8.82 8.92
CA ASP A 158 1.75 9.13 10.34
C ASP A 158 3.14 8.75 10.83
N ILE A 159 3.76 7.75 10.20
CA ILE A 159 5.11 7.29 10.54
C ILE A 159 6.18 7.71 9.52
N LEU A 160 5.84 8.65 8.65
CA LEU A 160 6.72 9.11 7.58
C LEU A 160 8.04 9.69 8.12
N ARG A 161 8.00 10.52 9.17
CA ARG A 161 9.19 11.12 9.77
C ARG A 161 10.20 10.07 10.21
N PHE A 162 9.75 8.99 10.83
CA PHE A 162 10.60 7.91 11.31
C PHE A 162 11.31 7.18 10.17
N HIS A 163 10.62 6.97 9.06
CA HIS A 163 11.13 6.22 7.90
C HIS A 163 11.91 7.07 6.92
N SER A 164 11.65 8.39 6.86
CA SER A 164 12.35 9.28 5.94
C SER A 164 13.57 9.99 6.54
N ILE A 165 13.61 10.16 7.85
CA ILE A 165 14.68 10.86 8.56
C ILE A 165 15.47 9.89 9.44
N TYR A 166 14.83 9.27 10.45
CA TYR A 166 15.55 8.46 11.43
C TYR A 166 16.13 7.19 10.80
N TRP A 167 15.33 6.48 10.03
CA TRP A 167 15.76 5.22 9.42
C TRP A 167 16.93 5.38 8.43
N PRO A 168 16.89 6.28 7.45
CA PRO A 168 18.05 6.52 6.59
C PRO A 168 19.30 6.93 7.37
N ILE A 169 19.18 7.74 8.41
CA ILE A 169 20.32 8.15 9.24
C ILE A 169 20.90 6.97 10.03
N ILE A 170 20.06 6.10 10.58
CA ILE A 170 20.51 4.87 11.24
C ILE A 170 21.28 3.99 10.25
N LEU A 171 20.76 3.79 9.05
CA LEU A 171 21.42 3.02 8.00
C LEU A 171 22.74 3.68 7.57
N MET A 172 22.79 5.01 7.44
CA MET A 172 24.02 5.75 7.17
C MET A 172 25.07 5.57 8.28
N ALA A 173 24.63 5.49 9.54
CA ALA A 173 25.52 5.27 10.67
C ALA A 173 26.05 3.84 10.74
N LEU A 174 25.30 2.88 10.20
CA LEU A 174 25.69 1.47 10.07
C LEU A 174 26.45 1.17 8.78
N ASP A 175 26.60 2.16 7.90
CA ASP A 175 27.19 2.03 6.56
C ASP A 175 26.47 0.98 5.69
N LEU A 176 25.14 0.96 5.77
CA LEU A 176 24.27 0.05 5.04
C LEU A 176 23.55 0.74 3.88
N PRO A 177 23.12 -0.02 2.85
CA PRO A 177 22.32 0.49 1.75
C PRO A 177 21.03 1.15 2.24
N LEU A 178 20.68 2.30 1.62
CA LEU A 178 19.44 3.00 1.90
C LEU A 178 18.27 2.40 1.10
N PRO A 179 17.03 2.50 1.57
CA PRO A 179 15.87 2.17 0.78
C PRO A 179 15.80 2.98 -0.52
N THR A 180 15.29 2.36 -1.57
CA THR A 180 15.13 2.99 -2.88
C THR A 180 13.94 3.92 -2.88
N ARG A 181 12.83 3.49 -2.30
CA ARG A 181 11.57 4.25 -2.27
C ARG A 181 10.86 4.11 -0.94
N LEU A 182 10.23 5.20 -0.53
CA LEU A 182 9.37 5.31 0.63
C LEU A 182 7.98 5.81 0.18
N VAL A 183 7.01 4.92 0.19
CA VAL A 183 5.64 5.20 -0.27
C VAL A 183 4.73 5.41 0.94
N ALA A 184 4.30 6.67 1.14
CA ALA A 184 3.45 7.06 2.25
C ALA A 184 1.98 7.09 1.82
N HIS A 185 1.18 6.10 2.26
CA HIS A 185 -0.25 6.08 1.99
C HIS A 185 -1.04 6.90 3.02
N GLY A 186 -2.22 7.38 2.61
CA GLY A 186 -3.17 8.08 3.48
C GLY A 186 -3.93 7.13 4.42
N TRP A 187 -4.80 7.70 5.22
CA TRP A 187 -5.67 6.95 6.12
C TRP A 187 -7.01 6.62 5.48
N PHE A 188 -7.62 5.53 5.93
CA PHE A 188 -9.06 5.36 5.83
C PHE A 188 -9.75 6.12 6.96
N VAL A 189 -10.61 7.05 6.58
CA VAL A 189 -11.41 7.84 7.51
C VAL A 189 -12.88 7.58 7.29
N MET A 190 -13.68 7.79 8.33
CA MET A 190 -15.12 7.77 8.24
C MET A 190 -15.64 9.17 7.86
N LYS A 191 -16.91 9.31 7.48
CA LYS A 191 -17.52 10.62 7.19
C LYS A 191 -17.41 11.61 8.36
N ASP A 192 -17.38 11.10 9.59
CA ASP A 192 -17.23 11.85 10.84
C ASP A 192 -15.76 11.98 11.30
N GLY A 193 -14.80 11.62 10.46
CA GLY A 193 -13.37 11.77 10.68
C GLY A 193 -12.63 10.46 10.97
N LYS A 194 -11.51 10.56 11.70
CA LYS A 194 -10.63 9.42 12.00
C LYS A 194 -11.38 8.33 12.77
N MET A 195 -11.15 7.06 12.40
CA MET A 195 -11.64 5.91 13.16
C MET A 195 -11.04 5.89 14.56
N SER A 196 -11.88 5.68 15.56
CA SER A 196 -11.45 5.58 16.95
C SER A 196 -12.29 4.56 17.71
N LYS A 197 -11.61 3.69 18.49
CA LYS A 197 -12.30 2.72 19.35
C LYS A 197 -13.23 3.40 20.35
N SER A 198 -12.82 4.55 20.88
CA SER A 198 -13.63 5.34 21.84
C SER A 198 -14.90 5.92 21.22
N LYS A 199 -14.90 6.22 19.93
CA LYS A 199 -16.07 6.71 19.18
C LYS A 199 -16.97 5.57 18.67
N GLY A 200 -16.50 4.33 18.72
CA GLY A 200 -17.26 3.17 18.21
C GLY A 200 -17.47 3.15 16.70
N ASN A 201 -16.70 3.95 15.93
CA ASN A 201 -16.79 4.06 14.48
C ASN A 201 -15.70 3.25 13.74
N VAL A 202 -15.10 2.27 14.40
CA VAL A 202 -14.08 1.41 13.81
C VAL A 202 -14.75 0.31 13.00
N ILE A 203 -14.29 0.12 11.76
CA ILE A 203 -14.66 -1.02 10.93
C ILE A 203 -13.54 -2.05 11.02
N TYR A 204 -13.91 -3.24 11.45
CA TYR A 204 -12.99 -4.36 11.57
C TYR A 204 -12.96 -5.13 10.25
N PRO A 205 -11.78 -5.30 9.62
CA PRO A 205 -11.64 -6.03 8.36
C PRO A 205 -12.23 -7.43 8.39
N GLU A 206 -12.13 -8.12 9.53
CA GLU A 206 -12.64 -9.48 9.74
C GLU A 206 -14.15 -9.57 9.45
N MET A 207 -14.93 -8.57 9.88
CA MET A 207 -16.37 -8.52 9.63
C MET A 207 -16.70 -8.43 8.13
N LEU A 208 -15.86 -7.70 7.38
CA LEU A 208 -16.04 -7.56 5.93
C LEU A 208 -15.64 -8.86 5.22
N VAL A 209 -14.54 -9.49 5.67
CA VAL A 209 -14.06 -10.78 5.12
C VAL A 209 -15.09 -11.90 5.38
N GLU A 210 -15.64 -12.00 6.59
CA GLU A 210 -16.67 -12.99 6.92
C GLU A 210 -17.92 -12.85 6.05
N ARG A 211 -18.32 -11.62 5.74
CA ARG A 211 -19.55 -11.33 5.01
C ARG A 211 -19.40 -11.35 3.49
N PHE A 212 -18.28 -10.88 2.97
CA PHE A 212 -18.10 -10.63 1.54
C PHE A 212 -16.93 -11.39 0.93
N GLY A 213 -16.06 -12.00 1.74
CA GLY A 213 -14.83 -12.63 1.31
C GLY A 213 -13.62 -11.69 1.32
N LEU A 214 -12.43 -12.26 1.20
CA LEU A 214 -11.16 -11.51 1.27
C LEU A 214 -10.91 -10.68 0.00
N ASP A 215 -11.13 -11.25 -1.18
CA ASP A 215 -10.82 -10.57 -2.45
C ASP A 215 -11.58 -9.25 -2.65
N PRO A 216 -12.90 -9.14 -2.35
CA PRO A 216 -13.62 -7.88 -2.42
C PRO A 216 -13.06 -6.80 -1.49
N LEU A 217 -12.59 -7.18 -0.29
CA LEU A 217 -11.97 -6.24 0.63
C LEU A 217 -10.62 -5.75 0.08
N ARG A 218 -9.76 -6.64 -0.38
CA ARG A 218 -8.47 -6.29 -1.00
C ARG A 218 -8.65 -5.39 -2.21
N TYR A 219 -9.60 -5.74 -3.07
CA TYR A 219 -9.96 -4.92 -4.23
C TYR A 219 -10.37 -3.51 -3.82
N TYR A 220 -11.31 -3.39 -2.88
CA TYR A 220 -11.81 -2.10 -2.42
C TYR A 220 -10.68 -1.22 -1.85
N LEU A 221 -9.82 -1.80 -0.99
CA LEU A 221 -8.71 -1.07 -0.38
C LEU A 221 -7.74 -0.52 -1.43
N MET A 222 -7.38 -1.34 -2.43
CA MET A 222 -6.45 -0.92 -3.48
C MET A 222 -7.09 -0.01 -4.54
N ARG A 223 -8.42 -0.10 -4.70
CA ARG A 223 -9.18 0.70 -5.66
C ARG A 223 -9.53 2.10 -5.15
N SER A 224 -9.80 2.21 -3.85
CA SER A 224 -10.42 3.40 -3.26
C SER A 224 -9.45 4.32 -2.54
N LEU A 225 -8.20 3.90 -2.34
CA LEU A 225 -7.15 4.70 -1.71
C LEU A 225 -6.13 5.17 -2.76
N PRO A 226 -6.21 6.40 -3.23
CA PRO A 226 -5.11 7.01 -3.96
C PRO A 226 -3.87 7.08 -3.04
N VAL A 227 -2.70 6.70 -3.55
CA VAL A 227 -1.46 6.82 -2.78
C VAL A 227 -1.24 8.29 -2.39
N GLY A 228 -1.07 8.55 -1.09
CA GLY A 228 -0.79 9.88 -0.56
C GLY A 228 -2.00 10.72 -0.14
N SER A 229 -3.23 10.28 -0.42
CA SER A 229 -4.46 10.94 0.02
C SER A 229 -5.26 10.06 0.97
N ASP A 230 -6.03 10.69 1.86
CA ASP A 230 -6.96 9.96 2.71
C ASP A 230 -8.16 9.48 1.89
N GLY A 231 -8.63 8.28 2.16
CA GLY A 231 -9.84 7.71 1.58
C GLY A 231 -10.97 7.67 2.60
N THR A 232 -12.17 8.03 2.16
CA THR A 232 -13.35 7.93 3.01
C THR A 232 -14.04 6.59 2.78
N PHE A 233 -14.13 5.77 3.83
CA PHE A 233 -14.90 4.54 3.79
C PHE A 233 -16.39 4.84 4.05
N THR A 234 -17.24 4.26 3.20
CA THR A 234 -18.68 4.15 3.47
C THR A 234 -19.18 2.75 3.10
N PRO A 235 -20.08 2.14 3.90
CA PRO A 235 -20.66 0.84 3.55
C PRO A 235 -21.37 0.86 2.19
N GLU A 236 -21.99 1.98 1.84
CA GLU A 236 -22.71 2.16 0.58
C GLU A 236 -21.75 2.11 -0.62
N ASP A 237 -20.60 2.81 -0.55
CA ASP A 237 -19.59 2.77 -1.61
C ASP A 237 -18.96 1.38 -1.72
N TYR A 238 -18.67 0.74 -0.59
CA TYR A 238 -18.13 -0.62 -0.55
C TYR A 238 -19.05 -1.61 -1.27
N VAL A 239 -20.35 -1.61 -0.95
CA VAL A 239 -21.34 -2.50 -1.57
C VAL A 239 -21.55 -2.13 -3.04
N ALA A 240 -21.58 -0.84 -3.37
CA ALA A 240 -21.75 -0.37 -4.75
C ALA A 240 -20.60 -0.87 -5.64
N ARG A 241 -19.35 -0.75 -5.21
CA ARG A 241 -18.20 -1.24 -5.99
C ARG A 241 -18.23 -2.74 -6.20
N ILE A 242 -18.56 -3.52 -5.17
CA ILE A 242 -18.71 -4.98 -5.31
C ILE A 242 -19.78 -5.31 -6.36
N ASN A 243 -20.94 -4.67 -6.29
CA ASN A 243 -22.04 -4.97 -7.18
C ASN A 243 -21.77 -4.52 -8.62
N TYR A 244 -21.23 -3.31 -8.82
CA TYR A 244 -21.03 -2.78 -10.17
C TYR A 244 -19.75 -3.30 -10.81
N GLU A 245 -18.64 -3.21 -10.12
CA GLU A 245 -17.35 -3.53 -10.72
C GLU A 245 -17.08 -5.05 -10.69
N LEU A 246 -17.27 -5.73 -9.55
CA LEU A 246 -16.95 -7.15 -9.45
C LEU A 246 -18.08 -8.05 -10.00
N ALA A 247 -19.34 -7.81 -9.60
CA ALA A 247 -20.43 -8.67 -10.04
C ALA A 247 -20.90 -8.35 -11.46
N ASN A 248 -21.22 -7.07 -11.75
CA ASN A 248 -21.79 -6.71 -13.04
C ASN A 248 -20.76 -6.63 -14.17
N ASP A 249 -19.59 -6.04 -13.92
CA ASP A 249 -18.59 -5.93 -15.00
C ASP A 249 -17.83 -7.23 -15.19
N LEU A 250 -17.03 -7.64 -14.19
CA LEU A 250 -16.17 -8.83 -14.29
C LEU A 250 -16.98 -10.13 -14.25
N GLY A 251 -17.90 -10.24 -13.28
CA GLY A 251 -18.69 -11.45 -13.09
C GLY A 251 -19.60 -11.76 -14.28
N ASN A 252 -20.26 -10.76 -14.86
CA ASN A 252 -21.06 -10.94 -16.07
C ASN A 252 -20.21 -11.31 -17.28
N LEU A 253 -19.04 -10.69 -17.46
CA LEU A 253 -18.14 -11.04 -18.56
C LEU A 253 -17.75 -12.52 -18.48
N LEU A 254 -17.31 -12.99 -17.33
CA LEU A 254 -16.94 -14.39 -17.10
C LEU A 254 -18.14 -15.31 -17.33
N ASN A 255 -19.26 -15.04 -16.69
CA ASN A 255 -20.45 -15.89 -16.80
C ASN A 255 -20.98 -16.00 -18.25
N ARG A 256 -21.10 -14.86 -18.94
CA ARG A 256 -21.54 -14.84 -20.35
C ARG A 256 -20.59 -15.65 -21.24
N THR A 257 -19.27 -15.45 -21.09
CA THR A 257 -18.25 -16.13 -21.90
C THR A 257 -18.28 -17.63 -21.66
N VAL A 258 -18.20 -18.09 -20.42
CA VAL A 258 -18.19 -19.52 -20.07
C VAL A 258 -19.50 -20.20 -20.49
N ALA A 259 -20.65 -19.54 -20.24
CA ALA A 259 -21.94 -20.06 -20.65
C ALA A 259 -22.05 -20.24 -22.18
N MET A 260 -21.54 -19.30 -22.98
CA MET A 260 -21.55 -19.39 -24.43
C MET A 260 -20.57 -20.47 -24.95
N ILE A 261 -19.39 -20.60 -24.37
CA ILE A 261 -18.42 -21.64 -24.69
C ILE A 261 -19.02 -23.03 -24.40
N ASN A 262 -19.63 -23.20 -23.25
CA ASN A 262 -20.31 -24.45 -22.90
C ASN A 262 -21.46 -24.78 -23.88
N LYS A 263 -22.28 -23.79 -24.19
CA LYS A 263 -23.45 -23.95 -25.03
C LYS A 263 -23.11 -24.25 -26.50
N TYR A 264 -22.10 -23.52 -27.06
CA TYR A 264 -21.84 -23.56 -28.49
C TYR A 264 -20.67 -24.48 -28.87
N PHE A 265 -19.77 -24.75 -27.91
CA PHE A 265 -18.53 -25.54 -28.17
C PHE A 265 -18.35 -26.69 -27.16
N GLY A 266 -19.38 -27.03 -26.40
CA GLY A 266 -19.33 -28.18 -25.47
C GLY A 266 -18.28 -28.04 -24.38
N GLY A 267 -17.95 -26.79 -23.95
CA GLY A 267 -16.97 -26.51 -22.93
C GLY A 267 -15.52 -26.47 -23.43
N GLN A 268 -15.29 -26.50 -24.72
CA GLN A 268 -13.94 -26.39 -25.31
C GLN A 268 -13.72 -24.96 -25.85
N VAL A 269 -12.67 -24.31 -25.42
CA VAL A 269 -12.27 -23.01 -25.96
C VAL A 269 -11.73 -23.21 -27.38
N PRO A 270 -12.29 -22.53 -28.40
CA PRO A 270 -11.79 -22.64 -29.78
C PRO A 270 -10.35 -22.12 -29.95
N ALA A 271 -9.69 -22.50 -31.02
CA ALA A 271 -8.37 -21.99 -31.39
C ALA A 271 -8.43 -20.47 -31.62
N TYR A 272 -7.41 -19.75 -31.13
CA TYR A 272 -7.29 -18.32 -31.35
C TYR A 272 -6.88 -18.02 -32.81
N VAL A 273 -7.67 -17.18 -33.47
CA VAL A 273 -7.42 -16.71 -34.85
C VAL A 273 -7.57 -15.20 -34.87
N GLU A 274 -6.60 -14.50 -35.42
CA GLU A 274 -6.59 -13.04 -35.49
C GLU A 274 -7.42 -12.48 -36.66
N ASN A 275 -7.98 -11.31 -36.49
CA ASN A 275 -8.60 -10.49 -37.52
C ASN A 275 -9.72 -11.18 -38.30
N VAL A 276 -10.57 -11.94 -37.63
CA VAL A 276 -11.74 -12.60 -38.22
C VAL A 276 -12.95 -11.67 -38.24
N THR A 277 -13.08 -10.80 -37.19
CA THR A 277 -14.11 -9.77 -37.16
C THR A 277 -13.50 -8.37 -37.24
N ASP A 278 -14.30 -7.38 -37.64
CA ASP A 278 -13.88 -5.97 -37.71
C ASP A 278 -13.47 -5.39 -36.34
N PHE A 279 -13.81 -6.05 -35.22
CA PHE A 279 -13.60 -5.59 -33.87
C PHE A 279 -12.38 -6.22 -33.19
N ASP A 280 -11.79 -7.28 -33.77
CA ASP A 280 -10.71 -8.07 -33.16
C ASP A 280 -9.45 -7.22 -32.93
N ALA A 281 -9.06 -6.46 -33.95
CA ALA A 281 -7.87 -5.61 -33.92
C ALA A 281 -7.95 -4.53 -32.86
N ASP A 282 -9.13 -3.93 -32.70
CA ASP A 282 -9.36 -2.90 -31.67
C ASP A 282 -9.35 -3.52 -30.27
N LEU A 283 -9.96 -4.68 -30.07
CA LEU A 283 -9.89 -5.38 -28.79
C LEU A 283 -8.44 -5.75 -28.44
N ALA A 284 -7.69 -6.33 -29.35
CA ALA A 284 -6.29 -6.70 -29.15
C ALA A 284 -5.42 -5.49 -28.81
N LYS A 285 -5.63 -4.36 -29.50
CA LYS A 285 -4.96 -3.10 -29.23
C LYS A 285 -5.24 -2.60 -27.82
N VAL A 286 -6.52 -2.52 -27.42
CA VAL A 286 -6.90 -2.07 -26.05
C VAL A 286 -6.31 -2.99 -24.99
N VAL A 287 -6.31 -4.31 -25.19
CA VAL A 287 -5.70 -5.26 -24.25
C VAL A 287 -4.20 -4.99 -24.11
N THR A 288 -3.47 -4.86 -25.23
CA THR A 288 -2.02 -4.63 -25.21
C THR A 288 -1.65 -3.30 -24.53
N GLU A 289 -2.31 -2.22 -24.94
CA GLU A 289 -2.05 -0.88 -24.34
C GLU A 289 -2.32 -0.85 -22.84
N ASN A 290 -3.35 -1.55 -22.38
CA ASN A 290 -3.68 -1.57 -20.95
C ASN A 290 -2.81 -2.55 -20.15
N ILE A 291 -2.21 -3.58 -20.74
CA ILE A 291 -1.15 -4.36 -20.09
C ILE A 291 0.06 -3.47 -19.81
N GLU A 292 0.50 -2.69 -20.80
CA GLU A 292 1.61 -1.75 -20.63
C GLU A 292 1.31 -0.68 -19.56
N GLU A 293 0.12 -0.10 -19.60
CA GLU A 293 -0.31 0.89 -18.62
C GLU A 293 -0.41 0.28 -17.20
N PHE A 294 -0.92 -0.94 -17.07
CA PHE A 294 -0.95 -1.67 -15.81
C PHE A 294 0.46 -1.80 -15.20
N HIS A 295 1.43 -2.29 -15.93
CA HIS A 295 2.80 -2.44 -15.46
C HIS A 295 3.43 -1.10 -15.08
N LYS A 296 3.20 -0.07 -15.88
CA LYS A 296 3.66 1.30 -15.59
C LYS A 296 3.09 1.80 -14.26
N GLN A 297 1.79 1.63 -14.02
CA GLN A 297 1.14 2.09 -12.80
C GLN A 297 1.51 1.24 -11.58
N MET A 298 1.69 -0.08 -11.74
CA MET A 298 2.21 -0.95 -10.67
C MET A 298 3.63 -0.54 -10.27
N ASN A 299 4.51 -0.24 -11.21
CA ASN A 299 5.85 0.25 -10.93
C ASN A 299 5.85 1.62 -10.25
N ALA A 300 4.87 2.46 -10.56
CA ALA A 300 4.64 3.74 -9.89
C ALA A 300 3.95 3.60 -8.52
N VAL A 301 3.56 2.37 -8.13
CA VAL A 301 2.76 2.08 -6.92
C VAL A 301 1.41 2.81 -6.92
N ASP A 302 0.84 3.08 -8.10
CA ASP A 302 -0.49 3.66 -8.27
C ASP A 302 -1.52 2.55 -8.56
N PHE A 303 -1.93 1.86 -7.52
CA PHE A 303 -2.84 0.72 -7.61
C PHE A 303 -4.23 1.07 -8.17
N PRO A 304 -4.85 2.19 -7.80
CA PRO A 304 -6.12 2.59 -8.42
C PRO A 304 -6.02 2.72 -9.94
N ARG A 305 -4.97 3.35 -10.48
CA ARG A 305 -4.78 3.47 -11.93
C ARG A 305 -4.38 2.16 -12.60
N ALA A 306 -3.63 1.31 -11.92
CA ALA A 306 -3.38 -0.04 -12.42
C ALA A 306 -4.69 -0.83 -12.58
N LEU A 307 -5.61 -0.72 -11.62
CA LEU A 307 -6.93 -1.32 -11.71
C LEU A 307 -7.82 -0.65 -12.78
N ASP A 308 -7.69 0.66 -13.03
CA ASP A 308 -8.35 1.32 -14.16
C ASP A 308 -7.98 0.65 -15.50
N ALA A 309 -6.70 0.34 -15.70
CA ALA A 309 -6.26 -0.35 -16.91
C ALA A 309 -6.91 -1.73 -17.06
N VAL A 310 -7.05 -2.49 -15.99
CA VAL A 310 -7.76 -3.78 -16.01
C VAL A 310 -9.24 -3.60 -16.38
N TRP A 311 -9.91 -2.61 -15.76
CA TRP A 311 -11.33 -2.35 -16.03
C TRP A 311 -11.59 -1.82 -17.44
N ASN A 312 -10.61 -1.13 -18.05
CA ASN A 312 -10.66 -0.79 -19.46
C ASN A 312 -10.70 -2.05 -20.37
N ILE A 313 -9.88 -3.07 -20.04
CA ILE A 313 -9.94 -4.36 -20.76
C ILE A 313 -11.31 -5.02 -20.56
N ILE A 314 -11.81 -5.10 -19.34
CA ILE A 314 -13.12 -5.70 -19.02
C ILE A 314 -14.23 -4.99 -19.77
N SER A 315 -14.29 -3.67 -19.72
CA SER A 315 -15.30 -2.85 -20.41
C SER A 315 -15.25 -3.03 -21.93
N ARG A 316 -14.04 -3.00 -22.51
CA ARG A 316 -13.87 -3.22 -23.96
C ARG A 316 -14.30 -4.64 -24.36
N THR A 317 -13.98 -5.64 -23.54
CA THR A 317 -14.36 -7.03 -23.80
C THR A 317 -15.87 -7.24 -23.69
N ASN A 318 -16.55 -6.62 -22.70
CA ASN A 318 -18.01 -6.63 -22.63
C ASN A 318 -18.65 -5.98 -23.86
N LYS A 319 -18.12 -4.83 -24.29
CA LYS A 319 -18.59 -4.14 -25.51
C LYS A 319 -18.38 -5.01 -26.76
N TYR A 320 -17.27 -5.74 -26.84
CA TYR A 320 -16.99 -6.66 -27.94
C TYR A 320 -18.02 -7.79 -28.05
N ILE A 321 -18.56 -8.30 -26.94
CA ILE A 321 -19.66 -9.25 -26.96
C ILE A 321 -20.91 -8.64 -27.63
N ASP A 322 -21.22 -7.39 -27.34
CA ASP A 322 -22.41 -6.74 -27.85
C ASP A 322 -22.26 -6.38 -29.35
N GLU A 323 -21.07 -5.98 -29.76
CA GLU A 323 -20.72 -5.66 -31.16
C GLU A 323 -20.71 -6.91 -32.06
N THR A 324 -20.16 -8.01 -31.58
CA THR A 324 -20.05 -9.26 -32.35
C THR A 324 -21.32 -10.10 -32.30
N ALA A 325 -22.18 -9.86 -31.33
CA ALA A 325 -23.48 -10.53 -31.13
C ALA A 325 -23.40 -12.08 -31.32
N PRO A 326 -22.63 -12.82 -30.49
CA PRO A 326 -22.35 -14.25 -30.69
C PRO A 326 -23.61 -15.11 -30.80
N TRP A 327 -24.71 -14.69 -30.15
CA TRP A 327 -26.01 -15.37 -30.25
C TRP A 327 -26.64 -15.28 -31.64
N VAL A 328 -26.22 -14.32 -32.48
CA VAL A 328 -26.62 -14.23 -33.88
C VAL A 328 -25.75 -15.18 -34.73
N LEU A 329 -24.44 -15.16 -34.49
CA LEU A 329 -23.47 -16.04 -35.16
C LEU A 329 -23.74 -17.54 -34.85
N ALA A 330 -24.38 -17.83 -33.71
CA ALA A 330 -24.70 -19.20 -33.31
C ALA A 330 -25.95 -19.77 -33.97
N LYS A 331 -26.73 -18.99 -34.75
CA LYS A 331 -27.90 -19.48 -35.49
C LYS A 331 -27.50 -20.49 -36.58
N GLU A 332 -28.48 -21.20 -37.15
CA GLU A 332 -28.26 -22.24 -38.13
C GLU A 332 -27.54 -21.72 -39.42
N ASP A 333 -27.91 -20.53 -39.84
CA ASP A 333 -27.35 -19.77 -40.97
C ASP A 333 -26.20 -18.80 -40.58
N GLY A 334 -25.78 -18.84 -39.28
CA GLY A 334 -24.73 -17.97 -38.77
C GLY A 334 -23.32 -18.42 -39.11
N ASP A 335 -22.36 -17.49 -39.02
CA ASP A 335 -20.96 -17.75 -39.27
C ASP A 335 -20.28 -18.45 -38.07
N LYS A 336 -20.06 -19.75 -38.18
CA LYS A 336 -19.45 -20.57 -37.11
C LYS A 336 -17.95 -20.33 -36.94
N GLU A 337 -17.27 -19.89 -37.97
CA GLU A 337 -15.85 -19.52 -37.90
C GLU A 337 -15.68 -18.22 -37.12
N GLN A 338 -16.48 -17.22 -37.45
CA GLN A 338 -16.52 -15.98 -36.63
C GLN A 338 -16.92 -16.26 -35.17
N LEU A 339 -17.92 -17.12 -34.94
CA LEU A 339 -18.32 -17.50 -33.61
C LEU A 339 -17.17 -18.11 -32.80
N ALA A 340 -16.41 -19.03 -33.43
CA ALA A 340 -15.24 -19.64 -32.78
C ALA A 340 -14.16 -18.60 -32.44
N ALA A 341 -13.85 -17.71 -33.37
CA ALA A 341 -12.90 -16.63 -33.15
C ALA A 341 -13.34 -15.70 -31.99
N VAL A 342 -14.60 -15.29 -31.97
CA VAL A 342 -15.15 -14.46 -30.91
C VAL A 342 -14.99 -15.12 -29.53
N MET A 343 -15.33 -16.40 -29.40
CA MET A 343 -15.17 -17.13 -28.12
C MET A 343 -13.70 -17.23 -27.70
N ALA A 344 -12.80 -17.45 -28.65
CA ALA A 344 -11.36 -17.50 -28.38
C ALA A 344 -10.82 -16.15 -27.92
N HIS A 345 -11.23 -15.03 -28.51
CA HIS A 345 -10.86 -13.67 -28.10
C HIS A 345 -11.38 -13.33 -26.70
N LEU A 346 -12.62 -13.70 -26.36
CA LEU A 346 -13.18 -13.51 -25.05
C LEU A 346 -12.42 -14.30 -23.98
N ALA A 347 -12.11 -15.57 -24.24
CA ALA A 347 -11.33 -16.40 -23.32
C ALA A 347 -9.90 -15.87 -23.14
N ALA A 348 -9.26 -15.40 -24.22
CA ALA A 348 -7.92 -14.78 -24.16
C ALA A 348 -7.92 -13.50 -23.33
N SER A 349 -8.91 -12.61 -23.49
CA SER A 349 -9.05 -11.39 -22.69
C SER A 349 -9.25 -11.71 -21.21
N LEU A 350 -10.11 -12.69 -20.88
CA LEU A 350 -10.33 -13.12 -19.50
C LEU A 350 -9.08 -13.73 -18.87
N ARG A 351 -8.28 -14.47 -19.63
CA ARG A 351 -6.98 -14.97 -19.17
C ARG A 351 -6.05 -13.82 -18.79
N VAL A 352 -5.96 -12.79 -19.62
CA VAL A 352 -5.16 -11.59 -19.32
C VAL A 352 -5.69 -10.92 -18.06
N VAL A 353 -7.00 -10.69 -17.95
CA VAL A 353 -7.61 -10.10 -16.75
C VAL A 353 -7.27 -10.92 -15.51
N ALA A 354 -7.39 -12.26 -15.57
CA ALA A 354 -7.06 -13.13 -14.43
C ALA A 354 -5.61 -12.94 -13.94
N HIS A 355 -4.65 -12.83 -14.86
CA HIS A 355 -3.25 -12.56 -14.48
C HIS A 355 -3.07 -11.17 -13.86
N LEU A 356 -3.68 -10.14 -14.45
CA LEU A 356 -3.50 -8.76 -13.97
C LEU A 356 -4.17 -8.52 -12.61
N ILE A 357 -5.30 -9.18 -12.30
CA ILE A 357 -5.95 -9.04 -10.99
C ILE A 357 -5.34 -9.90 -9.88
N GLN A 358 -4.48 -10.83 -10.23
CA GLN A 358 -3.91 -11.80 -9.28
C GLN A 358 -3.27 -11.13 -8.04
N PRO A 359 -2.48 -10.05 -8.14
CA PRO A 359 -1.92 -9.39 -6.96
C PRO A 359 -2.97 -8.81 -6.00
N PHE A 360 -4.16 -8.54 -6.50
CA PHE A 360 -5.26 -7.93 -5.74
C PHE A 360 -6.27 -8.97 -5.25
N MET A 361 -6.65 -9.92 -6.09
CA MET A 361 -7.73 -10.89 -5.89
C MET A 361 -7.28 -12.30 -6.28
N MET A 362 -6.47 -12.94 -5.44
CA MET A 362 -5.83 -14.22 -5.73
C MET A 362 -6.85 -15.35 -5.96
N THR A 363 -7.85 -15.45 -5.10
CA THR A 363 -8.88 -16.49 -5.21
C THR A 363 -9.73 -16.31 -6.45
N THR A 364 -10.10 -15.07 -6.78
CA THR A 364 -10.88 -14.74 -7.98
C THR A 364 -10.07 -15.01 -9.25
N SER A 365 -8.79 -14.66 -9.27
CA SER A 365 -7.87 -14.97 -10.38
C SER A 365 -7.84 -16.47 -10.67
N ASN A 366 -7.58 -17.27 -9.65
CA ASN A 366 -7.54 -18.73 -9.78
C ASN A 366 -8.89 -19.32 -10.24
N ALA A 367 -10.01 -18.83 -9.69
CA ALA A 367 -11.34 -19.27 -10.10
C ALA A 367 -11.67 -18.97 -11.58
N ILE A 368 -11.20 -17.83 -12.09
CA ILE A 368 -11.33 -17.53 -13.53
C ILE A 368 -10.49 -18.52 -14.37
N MET A 369 -9.24 -18.77 -13.99
CA MET A 369 -8.37 -19.70 -14.69
C MET A 369 -8.93 -21.12 -14.71
N GLU A 370 -9.44 -21.62 -13.57
CA GLU A 370 -10.09 -22.92 -13.46
C GLU A 370 -11.31 -23.03 -14.39
N GLN A 371 -12.17 -22.00 -14.42
CA GLN A 371 -13.35 -21.99 -15.31
C GLN A 371 -12.99 -21.95 -16.80
N LEU A 372 -11.81 -21.44 -17.14
CA LEU A 372 -11.28 -21.46 -18.50
C LEU A 372 -10.51 -22.75 -18.82
N GLY A 373 -10.38 -23.68 -17.87
CA GLY A 373 -9.62 -24.92 -18.02
C GLY A 373 -8.11 -24.70 -18.10
N LEU A 374 -7.62 -23.62 -17.51
CA LEU A 374 -6.20 -23.24 -17.48
C LEU A 374 -5.58 -23.54 -16.11
N PRO A 375 -4.26 -23.80 -16.05
CA PRO A 375 -3.57 -23.93 -14.77
C PRO A 375 -3.67 -22.63 -13.98
N VAL A 376 -3.79 -22.74 -12.65
CA VAL A 376 -3.77 -21.60 -11.75
C VAL A 376 -2.43 -20.86 -11.87
N VAL A 377 -2.44 -19.55 -11.62
CA VAL A 377 -1.26 -18.70 -11.77
C VAL A 377 -0.25 -18.96 -10.66
N PHE A 378 -0.76 -19.20 -9.46
CA PHE A 378 0.03 -19.53 -8.26
C PHE A 378 -0.75 -20.50 -7.37
N ASP A 379 -0.02 -21.46 -6.77
CA ASP A 379 -0.51 -22.36 -5.72
C ASP A 379 -0.47 -21.70 -4.34
#